data_c6432e7a35fd8e3cab545b687aef4830
#
_entry.id   c6432e7a35fd8e3cab545b687aef4830
#
_cell.length_a   1.000
_cell.length_b   1.000
_cell.length_c   1.000
_cell.angle_alpha   90.00
_cell.angle_beta   90.00
_cell.angle_gamma   90.00
#
_symmetry.space_group_name_H-M   'P 1'
#
loop_
_entity.id
_entity.type
_entity.pdbx_description
1 polymer ?
#
loop_
_entity_poly.entity_id
_entity_poly.type
_entity_poly.pdbx_seq_one_letter_code
_entity_poly.pdbx_strand_id
1 'polypeptide(L)'
;VPLPPVREKVRVTASFPYRYYLNYCTYSYSMAFWDWEQWEKEIDRMALQGINMPLMAVYSQYAVWQNTLRRLNFSEDDIRKFLPGAGYEAWWLMGNLEGFGGPVTPEFIARQTDLQQKMLKRMRELGMKPVFQGFYGMVPNALKEKFPDARIKDQGIWGTYQRPAFLDPTDPLFDKLAAIYYEEQK
;
A
#
# COMPACT_ATOMS: atom_id res chain seq x y z
N VAL A 1 -16.94 1.39 -31.13
CA VAL A 1 -17.72 0.27 -31.68
C VAL A 1 -19.09 0.31 -31.01
N PRO A 2 -20.20 0.35 -31.78
CA PRO A 2 -21.53 0.34 -31.19
C PRO A 2 -21.77 -1.00 -30.46
N LEU A 3 -22.34 -0.91 -29.26
CA LEU A 3 -22.70 -2.09 -28.49
C LEU A 3 -23.84 -2.83 -29.17
N PRO A 4 -23.87 -4.17 -29.22
CA PRO A 4 -24.98 -4.92 -29.79
C PRO A 4 -26.27 -4.69 -28.97
N PRO A 5 -27.45 -4.68 -29.61
CA PRO A 5 -28.69 -4.52 -28.87
C PRO A 5 -28.96 -5.71 -27.96
N VAL A 6 -29.29 -5.43 -26.70
CA VAL A 6 -29.73 -6.46 -25.73
C VAL A 6 -31.18 -6.79 -26.05
N ARG A 7 -31.45 -8.00 -26.53
CA ARG A 7 -32.80 -8.44 -26.95
C ARG A 7 -33.66 -8.94 -25.80
N GLU A 8 -33.05 -9.43 -24.74
CA GLU A 8 -33.73 -10.02 -23.59
C GLU A 8 -33.11 -9.51 -22.28
N LYS A 9 -33.93 -9.45 -21.23
CA LYS A 9 -33.47 -9.11 -19.89
C LYS A 9 -32.67 -10.30 -19.34
N VAL A 10 -31.35 -10.15 -19.21
CA VAL A 10 -30.47 -11.15 -18.62
C VAL A 10 -30.13 -10.74 -17.20
N ARG A 11 -30.25 -11.66 -16.25
CA ARG A 11 -29.81 -11.51 -14.88
C ARG A 11 -28.98 -12.73 -14.47
N VAL A 12 -27.71 -12.48 -14.17
CA VAL A 12 -26.79 -13.51 -13.69
C VAL A 12 -26.26 -13.08 -12.31
N THR A 13 -26.28 -14.01 -11.38
CA THR A 13 -25.70 -13.79 -10.04
C THR A 13 -24.32 -14.44 -9.99
N ALA A 14 -23.32 -13.67 -9.54
CA ALA A 14 -21.97 -14.21 -9.37
C ALA A 14 -21.94 -15.27 -8.24
N SER A 15 -21.25 -16.39 -8.48
CA SER A 15 -21.11 -17.48 -7.52
C SER A 15 -20.26 -17.11 -6.30
N PHE A 16 -19.35 -16.14 -6.44
CA PHE A 16 -18.44 -15.69 -5.39
C PHE A 16 -18.82 -14.29 -4.91
N PRO A 17 -18.95 -14.06 -3.59
CA PRO A 17 -19.29 -12.76 -3.04
C PRO A 17 -18.14 -11.75 -3.18
N TYR A 18 -16.89 -12.22 -3.19
CA TYR A 18 -15.70 -11.40 -3.33
C TYR A 18 -14.96 -11.71 -4.62
N ARG A 19 -14.66 -10.66 -5.37
CA ARG A 19 -13.92 -10.73 -6.64
C ARG A 19 -12.75 -9.76 -6.53
N TYR A 20 -11.62 -10.34 -6.12
CA TYR A 20 -10.38 -9.63 -5.84
C TYR A 20 -9.63 -9.31 -7.13
N TYR A 21 -8.96 -8.16 -7.17
CA TYR A 21 -8.15 -7.74 -8.29
C TYR A 21 -6.93 -6.93 -7.85
N LEU A 22 -5.89 -6.97 -8.67
CA LEU A 22 -4.56 -6.43 -8.51
C LEU A 22 -3.68 -7.21 -7.52
N ASN A 23 -2.38 -7.05 -7.72
CA ASN A 23 -1.32 -7.47 -6.81
C ASN A 23 -0.31 -6.34 -6.67
N TYR A 24 0.60 -6.45 -5.70
CA TYR A 24 1.59 -5.41 -5.43
C TYR A 24 2.47 -5.09 -6.63
N CYS A 25 2.97 -6.11 -7.32
CA CYS A 25 3.90 -5.94 -8.44
C CYS A 25 3.32 -5.08 -9.56
N THR A 26 2.04 -5.23 -9.87
CA THR A 26 1.36 -4.48 -10.93
C THR A 26 1.49 -2.97 -10.72
N TYR A 27 1.41 -2.50 -9.48
CA TYR A 27 1.57 -1.08 -9.14
C TYR A 27 2.93 -0.52 -9.58
N SER A 28 4.02 -1.20 -9.27
CA SER A 28 5.36 -0.71 -9.64
C SER A 28 5.74 -1.00 -11.08
N TYR A 29 5.23 -2.06 -11.70
CA TYR A 29 5.52 -2.35 -13.11
C TYR A 29 4.74 -1.48 -14.10
N SER A 30 3.46 -1.22 -13.83
CA SER A 30 2.57 -0.61 -14.82
C SER A 30 1.93 0.69 -14.35
N MET A 31 1.79 0.90 -13.03
CA MET A 31 0.91 1.92 -12.47
C MET A 31 1.64 2.95 -11.58
N ALA A 32 2.98 2.85 -11.45
CA ALA A 32 3.77 3.67 -10.51
C ALA A 32 3.58 5.19 -10.69
N PHE A 33 3.27 5.62 -11.91
CA PHE A 33 3.13 7.04 -12.27
C PHE A 33 1.76 7.38 -12.84
N TRP A 34 0.77 6.53 -12.61
CA TRP A 34 -0.59 6.81 -13.04
C TRP A 34 -1.18 8.01 -12.31
N ASP A 35 -1.85 8.85 -13.06
CA ASP A 35 -2.64 9.97 -12.56
C ASP A 35 -4.11 9.57 -12.33
N TRP A 36 -4.92 10.55 -11.96
CA TRP A 36 -6.35 10.34 -11.70
C TRP A 36 -7.09 9.85 -12.95
N GLU A 37 -6.79 10.39 -14.14
CA GLU A 37 -7.50 10.03 -15.37
C GLU A 37 -7.31 8.55 -15.72
N GLN A 38 -6.10 8.03 -15.53
CA GLN A 38 -5.79 6.61 -15.76
C GLN A 38 -6.46 5.72 -14.71
N TRP A 39 -6.44 6.12 -13.44
CA TRP A 39 -7.07 5.38 -12.36
C TRP A 39 -8.60 5.39 -12.44
N GLU A 40 -9.24 6.50 -12.81
CA GLU A 40 -10.70 6.57 -12.98
C GLU A 40 -11.17 5.57 -14.04
N LYS A 41 -10.49 5.53 -15.19
CA LYS A 41 -10.76 4.55 -16.25
C LYS A 41 -10.61 3.11 -15.78
N GLU A 42 -9.55 2.82 -15.01
CA GLU A 42 -9.30 1.47 -14.51
C GLU A 42 -10.35 1.06 -13.47
N ILE A 43 -10.72 1.95 -12.56
CA ILE A 43 -11.76 1.68 -11.54
C ILE A 43 -13.11 1.44 -12.22
N ASP A 44 -13.47 2.23 -13.22
CA ASP A 44 -14.70 2.03 -14.00
C ASP A 44 -14.67 0.69 -14.76
N ARG A 45 -13.52 0.32 -15.33
CA ARG A 45 -13.32 -0.99 -15.96
C ARG A 45 -13.47 -2.13 -14.96
N MET A 46 -12.92 -2.01 -13.76
CA MET A 46 -13.11 -3.00 -12.69
C MET A 46 -14.60 -3.19 -12.38
N ALA A 47 -15.36 -2.09 -12.27
CA ALA A 47 -16.80 -2.15 -12.01
C ALA A 47 -17.54 -2.89 -13.13
N LEU A 48 -17.25 -2.59 -14.40
CA LEU A 48 -17.83 -3.26 -15.55
C LEU A 48 -17.51 -4.76 -15.60
N GLN A 49 -16.36 -5.17 -15.08
CA GLN A 49 -15.96 -6.57 -14.98
C GLN A 49 -16.49 -7.26 -13.71
N GLY A 50 -17.23 -6.54 -12.87
CA GLY A 50 -17.79 -7.07 -11.62
C GLY A 50 -16.77 -7.23 -10.49
N ILE A 51 -15.59 -6.62 -10.57
CA ILE A 51 -14.63 -6.57 -9.48
C ILE A 51 -15.22 -5.73 -8.35
N ASN A 52 -15.17 -6.24 -7.11
CA ASN A 52 -15.71 -5.53 -5.95
C ASN A 52 -14.73 -5.45 -4.77
N MET A 53 -13.52 -6.00 -4.92
CA MET A 53 -12.51 -6.02 -3.85
C MET A 53 -11.10 -5.80 -4.41
N PRO A 54 -10.80 -4.58 -4.93
CA PRO A 54 -9.48 -4.28 -5.45
C PRO A 54 -8.46 -4.01 -4.35
N LEU A 55 -7.20 -4.42 -4.56
CA LEU A 55 -6.08 -4.01 -3.72
C LEU A 55 -5.81 -2.51 -3.92
N MET A 56 -5.78 -1.74 -2.82
CA MET A 56 -5.57 -0.28 -2.84
C MET A 56 -4.59 0.16 -1.77
N ALA A 57 -3.60 -0.66 -1.48
CA ALA A 57 -2.71 -0.45 -0.35
C ALA A 57 -1.54 0.49 -0.62
N VAL A 58 -1.36 0.98 -1.83
CA VAL A 58 -0.05 1.45 -2.26
C VAL A 58 0.18 2.92 -1.94
N TYR A 59 -0.54 3.81 -2.57
CA TYR A 59 -0.20 5.23 -2.57
C TYR A 59 -0.24 5.97 -1.23
N SER A 60 -1.07 5.55 -0.28
CA SER A 60 -1.12 6.17 1.05
C SER A 60 -0.05 5.63 2.01
N GLN A 61 0.64 4.55 1.66
CA GLN A 61 1.57 3.89 2.58
C GLN A 61 2.79 4.72 2.93
N TYR A 62 3.22 5.61 2.05
CA TYR A 62 4.25 6.60 2.38
C TYR A 62 3.84 7.48 3.57
N ALA A 63 2.62 8.05 3.51
CA ALA A 63 2.11 8.92 4.57
C ALA A 63 1.88 8.13 5.86
N VAL A 64 1.28 6.95 5.78
CA VAL A 64 1.03 6.08 6.93
C VAL A 64 2.34 5.74 7.66
N TRP A 65 3.37 5.29 6.94
CA TRP A 65 4.64 4.97 7.55
C TRP A 65 5.40 6.20 8.04
N GLN A 66 5.39 7.30 7.29
CA GLN A 66 6.00 8.55 7.71
C GLN A 66 5.42 9.03 9.05
N ASN A 67 4.10 9.06 9.17
CA ASN A 67 3.43 9.49 10.38
C ASN A 67 3.62 8.50 11.53
N THR A 68 3.53 7.19 11.25
CA THR A 68 3.80 6.14 12.24
C THR A 68 5.20 6.31 12.86
N LEU A 69 6.22 6.50 12.04
CA LEU A 69 7.61 6.67 12.51
C LEU A 69 7.82 7.99 13.24
N ARG A 70 7.17 9.08 12.81
CA ARG A 70 7.18 10.36 13.56
C ARG A 70 6.61 10.20 14.96
N ARG A 71 5.54 9.45 15.14
CA ARG A 71 4.95 9.16 16.47
C ARG A 71 5.85 8.30 17.35
N LEU A 72 6.78 7.58 16.74
CA LEU A 72 7.86 6.87 17.43
C LEU A 72 9.12 7.73 17.60
N ASN A 73 9.08 9.03 17.31
CA ASN A 73 10.18 9.98 17.39
C ASN A 73 11.39 9.61 16.51
N PHE A 74 11.16 9.05 15.33
CA PHE A 74 12.23 8.91 14.33
C PHE A 74 12.57 10.26 13.71
N SER A 75 13.83 10.44 13.35
CA SER A 75 14.25 11.61 12.57
C SER A 75 13.71 11.55 11.15
N GLU A 76 13.52 12.72 10.51
CA GLU A 76 13.11 12.77 9.10
C GLU A 76 14.13 12.08 8.18
N ASP A 77 15.41 12.06 8.57
CA ASP A 77 16.46 11.38 7.83
C ASP A 77 16.32 9.86 7.89
N ASP A 78 16.01 9.29 9.05
CA ASP A 78 15.76 7.86 9.20
C ASP A 78 14.49 7.42 8.47
N ILE A 79 13.45 8.26 8.50
CA ILE A 79 12.22 8.03 7.74
C ILE A 79 12.51 7.99 6.24
N ARG A 80 13.30 8.94 5.73
CA ARG A 80 13.70 8.98 4.32
C ARG A 80 14.52 7.76 3.90
N LYS A 81 15.35 7.24 4.78
CA LYS A 81 16.14 6.02 4.52
C LYS A 81 15.28 4.77 4.45
N PHE A 82 14.13 4.76 5.08
CA PHE A 82 13.20 3.64 5.05
C PHE A 82 12.28 3.64 3.84
N LEU A 83 11.82 4.82 3.40
CA LEU A 83 10.85 4.95 2.31
C LEU A 83 11.53 4.78 0.95
N PRO A 84 10.99 3.96 0.04
CA PRO A 84 11.57 3.72 -1.28
C PRO A 84 11.22 4.84 -2.26
N GLY A 85 11.88 4.84 -3.42
CA GLY A 85 11.46 5.61 -4.58
C GLY A 85 10.16 5.08 -5.20
N ALA A 86 9.46 5.94 -5.94
CA ALA A 86 8.11 5.69 -6.46
C ALA A 86 7.95 4.38 -7.26
N GLY A 87 8.96 4.00 -8.04
CA GLY A 87 8.92 2.75 -8.82
C GLY A 87 9.18 1.48 -8.00
N TYR A 88 9.49 1.59 -6.70
CA TYR A 88 9.91 0.47 -5.84
C TYR A 88 8.98 0.21 -4.67
N GLU A 89 7.88 0.94 -4.56
CA GLU A 89 6.94 0.87 -3.44
C GLU A 89 6.36 -0.54 -3.25
N ALA A 90 6.00 -1.22 -4.33
CA ALA A 90 5.44 -2.58 -4.25
C ALA A 90 6.41 -3.58 -3.60
N TRP A 91 7.69 -3.54 -3.95
CA TRP A 91 8.69 -4.44 -3.37
C TRP A 91 9.02 -4.08 -1.92
N TRP A 92 9.02 -2.81 -1.58
CA TRP A 92 9.12 -2.35 -0.21
C TRP A 92 7.96 -2.89 0.64
N LEU A 93 6.72 -2.75 0.18
CA LEU A 93 5.53 -3.25 0.87
C LEU A 93 5.53 -4.78 1.03
N MET A 94 6.19 -5.50 0.13
CA MET A 94 6.42 -6.94 0.26
C MET A 94 7.62 -7.30 1.16
N GLY A 95 8.30 -6.33 1.76
CA GLY A 95 9.47 -6.55 2.63
C GLY A 95 10.74 -6.99 1.89
N ASN A 96 10.88 -6.64 0.60
CA ASN A 96 12.01 -7.07 -0.21
C ASN A 96 13.17 -6.07 -0.23
N LEU A 97 12.89 -4.79 -0.04
CA LEU A 97 13.90 -3.73 -0.03
C LEU A 97 13.52 -2.61 0.94
N GLU A 98 14.53 -1.87 1.40
CA GLU A 98 14.39 -0.68 2.24
C GLU A 98 15.08 0.50 1.57
N GLY A 99 14.39 1.65 1.45
CA GLY A 99 14.96 2.93 1.05
C GLY A 99 15.51 3.05 -0.38
N PHE A 100 15.42 2.02 -1.20
CA PHE A 100 16.01 2.01 -2.53
C PHE A 100 15.28 2.94 -3.50
N GLY A 101 16.06 3.71 -4.28
CA GLY A 101 15.52 4.63 -5.28
C GLY A 101 14.90 5.91 -4.70
N GLY A 102 14.96 6.09 -3.38
CA GLY A 102 14.53 7.29 -2.69
C GLY A 102 15.62 8.36 -2.57
N PRO A 103 15.38 9.42 -1.78
CA PRO A 103 14.13 9.69 -1.07
C PRO A 103 13.02 10.27 -1.96
N VAL A 104 11.77 10.01 -1.60
CA VAL A 104 10.60 10.72 -2.15
C VAL A 104 10.42 12.07 -1.45
N THR A 105 9.86 13.06 -2.17
CA THR A 105 9.64 14.40 -1.60
C THR A 105 8.32 14.46 -0.83
N PRO A 106 8.18 15.41 0.12
CA PRO A 106 6.91 15.63 0.81
C PRO A 106 5.75 15.94 -0.14
N GLU A 107 6.01 16.68 -1.23
CA GLU A 107 5.02 17.02 -2.24
C GLU A 107 4.58 15.77 -3.02
N PHE A 108 5.50 14.83 -3.26
CA PHE A 108 5.16 13.55 -3.87
C PHE A 108 4.23 12.76 -2.94
N ILE A 109 4.57 12.63 -1.66
CA ILE A 109 3.74 11.91 -0.67
C ILE A 109 2.34 12.54 -0.59
N ALA A 110 2.23 13.86 -0.52
CA ALA A 110 0.94 14.56 -0.48
C ALA A 110 0.10 14.26 -1.73
N ARG A 111 0.68 14.34 -2.93
CA ARG A 111 -0.03 14.03 -4.18
C ARG A 111 -0.51 12.57 -4.23
N GLN A 112 0.30 11.63 -3.75
CA GLN A 112 -0.11 10.22 -3.69
C GLN A 112 -1.26 10.00 -2.72
N THR A 113 -1.25 10.67 -1.58
CA THR A 113 -2.35 10.63 -0.61
C THR A 113 -3.64 11.19 -1.21
N ASP A 114 -3.58 12.34 -1.90
CA ASP A 114 -4.73 12.93 -2.57
C ASP A 114 -5.28 12.02 -3.67
N LEU A 115 -4.40 11.42 -4.46
CA LEU A 115 -4.78 10.45 -5.49
C LEU A 115 -5.50 9.24 -4.87
N GLN A 116 -4.93 8.67 -3.80
CA GLN A 116 -5.54 7.55 -3.08
C GLN A 116 -6.95 7.90 -2.56
N GLN A 117 -7.15 9.10 -2.03
CA GLN A 117 -8.47 9.53 -1.55
C GLN A 117 -9.50 9.62 -2.69
N LYS A 118 -9.11 10.14 -3.86
CA LYS A 118 -9.98 10.17 -5.05
C LYS A 118 -10.36 8.76 -5.49
N MET A 119 -9.38 7.84 -5.54
CA MET A 119 -9.62 6.44 -5.89
C MET A 119 -10.59 5.77 -4.93
N LEU A 120 -10.40 5.94 -3.63
CA LEU A 120 -11.27 5.37 -2.60
C LEU A 120 -12.69 5.92 -2.67
N LYS A 121 -12.83 7.22 -2.93
CA LYS A 121 -14.14 7.84 -3.12
C LYS A 121 -14.87 7.19 -4.30
N ARG A 122 -14.22 7.11 -5.46
CA ARG A 122 -14.82 6.48 -6.66
C ARG A 122 -15.19 5.02 -6.44
N MET A 123 -14.33 4.25 -5.78
CA MET A 123 -14.62 2.86 -5.45
C MET A 123 -15.85 2.71 -4.56
N ARG A 124 -15.99 3.56 -3.54
CA ARG A 124 -17.16 3.55 -2.65
C ARG A 124 -18.44 3.88 -3.41
N GLU A 125 -18.40 4.86 -4.30
CA GLU A 125 -19.55 5.21 -5.20
C GLU A 125 -19.98 4.02 -6.06
N LEU A 126 -19.05 3.16 -6.46
CA LEU A 126 -19.31 1.95 -7.25
C LEU A 126 -19.56 0.69 -6.38
N GLY A 127 -19.66 0.83 -5.05
CA GLY A 127 -19.94 -0.27 -4.14
C GLY A 127 -18.80 -1.24 -3.94
N MET A 128 -17.58 -0.87 -4.26
CA MET A 128 -16.38 -1.69 -4.03
C MET A 128 -15.89 -1.59 -2.59
N LYS A 129 -15.21 -2.65 -2.12
CA LYS A 129 -14.53 -2.74 -0.83
C LYS A 129 -13.02 -2.78 -1.06
N PRO A 130 -12.32 -1.64 -1.02
CA PRO A 130 -10.88 -1.62 -1.21
C PRO A 130 -10.16 -2.40 -0.11
N VAL A 131 -9.12 -3.12 -0.51
CA VAL A 131 -8.27 -3.91 0.39
C VAL A 131 -7.00 -3.12 0.69
N PHE A 132 -6.67 -2.99 1.97
CA PHE A 132 -5.46 -2.36 2.45
C PHE A 132 -4.51 -3.37 3.05
N GLN A 133 -3.22 -3.07 3.00
CA GLN A 133 -2.23 -3.82 3.75
C GLN A 133 -2.37 -3.55 5.25
N GLY A 134 -2.44 -4.60 6.03
CA GLY A 134 -2.33 -4.52 7.48
C GLY A 134 -0.85 -4.46 7.93
N PHE A 135 -0.62 -4.04 9.17
CA PHE A 135 0.69 -4.18 9.79
C PHE A 135 1.00 -5.66 9.99
N TYR A 136 2.12 -6.13 9.45
CA TYR A 136 2.50 -7.55 9.51
C TYR A 136 3.88 -7.78 10.15
N GLY A 137 4.48 -6.72 10.71
CA GLY A 137 5.77 -6.81 11.39
C GLY A 137 6.94 -6.22 10.60
N MET A 138 6.77 -5.78 9.36
CA MET A 138 7.81 -5.04 8.65
C MET A 138 8.11 -3.73 9.38
N VAL A 139 9.39 -3.46 9.62
CA VAL A 139 9.87 -2.26 10.31
C VAL A 139 11.22 -1.81 9.75
N PRO A 140 11.57 -0.52 9.84
CA PRO A 140 12.90 -0.07 9.44
C PRO A 140 14.01 -0.75 10.25
N ASN A 141 15.15 -1.02 9.61
CA ASN A 141 16.33 -1.56 10.32
C ASN A 141 16.77 -0.66 11.48
N ALA A 142 16.62 0.65 11.36
CA ALA A 142 16.90 1.63 12.42
C ALA A 142 16.05 1.45 13.68
N LEU A 143 14.93 0.68 13.61
CA LEU A 143 14.13 0.40 14.81
C LEU A 143 14.90 -0.38 15.88
N LYS A 144 15.88 -1.21 15.49
CA LYS A 144 16.73 -1.98 16.40
C LYS A 144 17.54 -1.08 17.35
N GLU A 145 18.05 0.04 16.83
CA GLU A 145 18.84 0.98 17.63
C GLU A 145 17.95 1.71 18.65
N LYS A 146 16.71 1.98 18.27
CA LYS A 146 15.74 2.70 19.09
C LYS A 146 15.09 1.83 20.17
N PHE A 147 14.91 0.55 19.86
CA PHE A 147 14.28 -0.44 20.74
C PHE A 147 15.17 -1.69 20.84
N PRO A 148 16.34 -1.59 21.53
CA PRO A 148 17.33 -2.67 21.54
C PRO A 148 16.83 -3.95 22.24
N ASP A 149 15.86 -3.83 23.13
CA ASP A 149 15.28 -4.97 23.84
C ASP A 149 14.14 -5.66 23.09
N ALA A 150 13.67 -5.07 21.97
CA ALA A 150 12.60 -5.65 21.16
C ALA A 150 13.12 -6.81 20.29
N ARG A 151 12.27 -7.81 20.09
CA ARG A 151 12.60 -8.97 19.24
C ARG A 151 12.48 -8.62 17.76
N ILE A 152 13.50 -7.96 17.25
CA ILE A 152 13.56 -7.53 15.84
C ILE A 152 14.62 -8.37 15.13
N LYS A 153 14.18 -9.06 14.08
CA LYS A 153 15.01 -9.94 13.25
C LYS A 153 15.47 -9.24 11.98
N ASP A 154 16.72 -9.46 11.63
CA ASP A 154 17.24 -9.12 10.30
C ASP A 154 16.67 -10.11 9.28
N GLN A 155 16.19 -9.60 8.13
CA GLN A 155 15.71 -10.43 7.03
C GLN A 155 16.78 -10.65 5.96
N GLY A 156 17.99 -10.12 6.14
CA GLY A 156 19.09 -10.24 5.19
C GLY A 156 18.87 -9.43 3.92
N ILE A 157 19.31 -9.99 2.79
CA ILE A 157 19.38 -9.31 1.49
C ILE A 157 18.47 -10.03 0.50
N TRP A 158 17.75 -9.26 -0.33
CA TRP A 158 17.03 -9.74 -1.49
C TRP A 158 17.73 -9.25 -2.76
N GLY A 159 18.38 -10.17 -3.49
CA GLY A 159 19.27 -9.80 -4.59
C GLY A 159 20.46 -8.99 -4.08
N THR A 160 20.49 -7.69 -4.37
CA THR A 160 21.51 -6.73 -3.87
C THR A 160 20.93 -5.73 -2.87
N TYR A 161 19.66 -5.86 -2.51
CA TYR A 161 18.94 -4.89 -1.68
C TYR A 161 18.84 -5.34 -0.24
N GLN A 162 19.13 -4.43 0.70
CA GLN A 162 18.84 -4.64 2.11
C GLN A 162 17.34 -4.74 2.32
N ARG A 163 16.89 -5.78 2.98
CA ARG A 163 15.48 -5.92 3.38
C ARG A 163 15.19 -5.13 4.65
N PRO A 164 13.95 -4.63 4.83
CA PRO A 164 13.52 -4.12 6.13
C PRO A 164 13.63 -5.21 7.19
N ALA A 165 13.76 -4.80 8.45
CA ALA A 165 13.73 -5.73 9.57
C ALA A 165 12.30 -6.26 9.83
N PHE A 166 12.20 -7.27 10.67
CA PHE A 166 10.92 -7.88 11.03
C PHE A 166 10.76 -7.91 12.55
N LEU A 167 9.73 -7.24 13.05
CA LEU A 167 9.34 -7.26 14.46
C LEU A 167 8.52 -8.52 14.75
N ASP A 168 8.95 -9.29 15.75
CA ASP A 168 8.27 -10.52 16.16
C ASP A 168 6.84 -10.22 16.64
N PRO A 169 5.80 -10.89 16.10
CA PRO A 169 4.41 -10.63 16.47
C PRO A 169 4.08 -10.94 17.94
N THR A 170 4.95 -11.64 18.65
CA THR A 170 4.80 -11.90 20.09
C THR A 170 5.52 -10.86 20.97
N ASP A 171 6.17 -9.86 20.37
CA ASP A 171 6.78 -8.76 21.11
C ASP A 171 5.72 -7.72 21.51
N PRO A 172 5.76 -7.19 22.76
CA PRO A 172 4.82 -6.15 23.19
C PRO A 172 4.83 -4.88 22.32
N LEU A 173 5.95 -4.59 21.67
CA LEU A 173 6.08 -3.45 20.75
C LEU A 173 5.22 -3.64 19.50
N PHE A 174 4.93 -4.90 19.10
CA PHE A 174 4.13 -5.19 17.90
C PHE A 174 2.73 -4.59 18.00
N ASP A 175 2.00 -4.86 19.07
CA ASP A 175 0.65 -4.34 19.27
C ASP A 175 0.63 -2.81 19.36
N LYS A 176 1.63 -2.23 20.06
CA LYS A 176 1.77 -0.78 20.17
C LYS A 176 1.99 -0.14 18.80
N LEU A 177 2.88 -0.70 17.99
CA LEU A 177 3.20 -0.17 16.67
C LEU A 177 2.03 -0.38 15.71
N ALA A 178 1.40 -1.56 15.75
CA ALA A 178 0.20 -1.85 14.97
C ALA A 178 -0.94 -0.85 15.27
N ALA A 179 -1.17 -0.53 16.52
CA ALA A 179 -2.20 0.45 16.91
C ALA A 179 -1.92 1.83 16.29
N ILE A 180 -0.69 2.32 16.37
CA ILE A 180 -0.28 3.59 15.75
C ILE A 180 -0.47 3.52 14.23
N TYR A 181 0.01 2.47 13.59
CA TYR A 181 -0.09 2.27 12.14
C TYR A 181 -1.54 2.30 11.65
N TYR A 182 -2.45 1.61 12.35
CA TYR A 182 -3.87 1.60 11.99
C TYR A 182 -4.59 2.91 12.28
N GLU A 183 -4.14 3.69 13.25
CA GLU A 183 -4.64 5.06 13.45
C GLU A 183 -4.25 5.97 12.28
N GLU A 184 -3.03 5.85 11.78
CA GLU A 184 -2.56 6.65 10.64
C GLU A 184 -3.13 6.17 9.29
N GLN A 185 -3.66 4.96 9.24
CA GLN A 185 -4.29 4.41 8.02
C GLN A 185 -5.76 4.80 7.87
N LYS A 186 -6.41 5.33 8.91
CA LYS A 186 -7.82 5.76 8.90
C LYS A 186 -8.03 7.05 8.10
#